data_9b57768cce066af43746f3ea0412e302
#
_entry.id   9b57768cce066af43746f3ea0412e302
#
_cell.length_a   1.000
_cell.length_b   1.000
_cell.length_c   1.000
_cell.angle_alpha   90.00
_cell.angle_beta   90.00
_cell.angle_gamma   90.00
#
_symmetry.space_group_name_H-M   'P 1'
#
loop_
_entity.id
_entity.type
_entity.pdbx_description
1 polymer ?
#
loop_
_entity_poly.entity_id
_entity_poly.type
_entity_poly.pdbx_seq_one_letter_code
_entity_poly.pdbx_strand_id
1 'polypeptide(L)'
;CSFPRVGSGSYYYKWCVCKVFLSLSLSLCDPVRFGILERCKELVEAGYDVRQPDKENVTLLHWAAINNRSELVKYYISKGAIVDQLGGDLNSTPLHWAIRQGHLPMVIQLMRYGADPSVADGEGYRALHLAILFQHMAIAAYLMAKGQEVDGPDCNGQTPLMLAAQKIIGPEPTNFLIKNNASVSAVDKVNRNTPLHCAVLAGNVDAAHILLEAGASVDAENINGHTPIDLAHQVHSPLLIHMLNHVKQERIRSNSRCLRIINRYRVFLQFLLCTAMFGSVGAIVDMNSESWLLKGILLACVIAIFLCLNRNFPTPDFHSLLPATSLMASVFWMLVTCFLNLRPPHGPSATVQVLFTLNATALLYYYLRTCRTDPGFVKATEEEKKMNVLVLAEAGCLDPRIFCTSCMTKKPMRTNHCFSCDACVAKQDHHSVWTNGCIGARNHHYFVLFLFSLMMMGAWMFYGCLVYWSTHCVLHYEEQGVWGVVSALVSCSPWLLSIFLLAFYHTCWSGSILLLQLYQIAFLGLTTAERINLTLHQRKLRQSASLRQNPYNLGVVRNLVSFFQLRCCGLFKPAIIDWTQQFPPGRDQHMFGHTDMV
;
A
#
# COMPACT_ATOMS: atom_id res chain seq x y z
N CYS A 1 12.61 -12.89 42.95
CA CYS A 1 11.68 -13.73 42.18
C CYS A 1 11.78 -13.36 40.72
N SER A 2 12.22 -14.34 39.93
CA SER A 2 12.45 -14.26 38.49
C SER A 2 11.17 -14.00 37.69
N PHE A 3 11.20 -13.01 36.79
CA PHE A 3 10.12 -12.73 35.87
C PHE A 3 10.34 -13.44 34.52
N PRO A 4 9.34 -14.10 33.95
CA PRO A 4 9.40 -14.55 32.54
C PRO A 4 9.02 -13.43 31.59
N ARG A 5 9.82 -13.25 30.54
CA ARG A 5 9.50 -12.41 29.37
C ARG A 5 8.34 -13.03 28.58
N VAL A 6 7.22 -12.34 28.47
CA VAL A 6 6.19 -12.64 27.44
C VAL A 6 5.52 -11.34 26.98
N GLY A 7 5.49 -11.18 25.69
CA GLY A 7 4.59 -10.48 24.78
C GLY A 7 3.91 -9.16 25.16
N SER A 8 4.22 -8.15 24.40
CA SER A 8 3.58 -6.83 24.33
C SER A 8 2.05 -6.92 24.16
N GLY A 9 1.30 -6.22 24.98
CA GLY A 9 -0.08 -5.83 24.68
C GLY A 9 -1.15 -6.05 25.74
N SER A 10 -0.88 -6.79 26.82
CA SER A 10 -1.94 -7.18 27.76
C SER A 10 -1.75 -6.72 29.21
N TYR A 11 -0.70 -6.00 29.54
CA TYR A 11 -0.37 -5.72 30.95
C TYR A 11 -1.08 -4.51 31.56
N TYR A 12 -1.59 -3.56 30.77
CA TYR A 12 -2.27 -2.39 31.33
C TYR A 12 -3.73 -2.62 31.74
N TYR A 13 -4.41 -3.63 31.20
CA TYR A 13 -5.79 -3.94 31.60
C TYR A 13 -5.90 -4.64 32.96
N LYS A 14 -4.88 -5.34 33.40
CA LYS A 14 -4.90 -6.08 34.69
C LYS A 14 -4.61 -5.22 35.90
N TRP A 15 -3.92 -4.08 35.75
CA TRP A 15 -3.63 -3.20 36.90
C TRP A 15 -4.84 -2.43 37.41
N CYS A 16 -5.81 -2.14 36.55
CA CYS A 16 -7.03 -1.43 36.95
C CYS A 16 -8.08 -2.29 37.66
N VAL A 17 -7.99 -3.62 37.60
CA VAL A 17 -9.09 -4.48 38.10
C VAL A 17 -8.78 -5.07 39.48
N CYS A 18 -7.53 -5.20 39.93
CA CYS A 18 -7.18 -5.93 41.13
C CYS A 18 -7.10 -5.11 42.44
N LYS A 19 -7.25 -3.77 42.45
CA LYS A 19 -7.25 -2.95 43.67
C LYS A 19 -8.63 -2.48 44.14
N VAL A 20 -9.71 -3.09 43.68
CA VAL A 20 -11.10 -2.66 43.97
C VAL A 20 -11.66 -3.26 45.26
N PHE A 21 -10.97 -4.13 45.96
CA PHE A 21 -11.55 -4.84 47.10
C PHE A 21 -10.85 -4.60 48.43
N LEU A 22 -10.49 -3.41 48.82
CA LEU A 22 -10.19 -3.12 50.25
C LEU A 22 -10.00 -1.63 50.50
N SER A 23 -11.06 -0.89 50.67
CA SER A 23 -11.26 0.05 51.79
C SER A 23 -12.55 0.84 51.57
N LEU A 24 -13.47 0.76 52.48
CA LEU A 24 -14.68 1.60 52.63
C LEU A 24 -14.27 3.03 53.04
N SER A 25 -13.64 3.73 52.11
CA SER A 25 -13.65 5.18 52.06
C SER A 25 -14.00 5.54 50.63
N LEU A 26 -15.19 6.09 50.40
CA LEU A 26 -15.63 6.62 49.11
C LEU A 26 -14.54 7.57 48.57
N SER A 27 -13.63 7.05 47.80
CA SER A 27 -12.58 7.82 47.13
C SER A 27 -13.24 8.75 46.14
N LEU A 28 -12.91 10.04 46.18
CA LEU A 28 -13.36 11.05 45.23
C LEU A 28 -13.13 10.66 43.75
N CYS A 29 -12.20 9.72 43.52
CA CYS A 29 -11.85 9.26 42.18
C CYS A 29 -12.93 8.37 41.54
N ASP A 30 -13.77 7.68 42.32
CA ASP A 30 -14.78 6.78 41.79
C ASP A 30 -15.89 7.50 40.99
N PRO A 31 -16.49 8.61 41.48
CA PRO A 31 -17.46 9.37 40.68
C PRO A 31 -16.89 9.91 39.36
N VAL A 32 -15.61 10.30 39.33
CA VAL A 32 -14.92 10.78 38.12
C VAL A 32 -14.72 9.64 37.15
N ARG A 33 -14.28 8.48 37.64
CA ARG A 33 -14.06 7.27 36.86
C ARG A 33 -15.33 6.79 36.18
N PHE A 34 -16.45 6.78 36.90
CA PHE A 34 -17.77 6.40 36.35
C PHE A 34 -18.45 7.51 35.56
N GLY A 35 -17.97 8.76 35.65
CA GLY A 35 -18.51 9.92 34.92
C GLY A 35 -19.80 10.47 35.51
N ILE A 36 -20.00 10.35 36.80
CA ILE A 36 -21.20 10.85 37.49
C ILE A 36 -21.03 12.37 37.74
N LEU A 37 -21.40 13.16 36.72
CA LEU A 37 -21.20 14.61 36.70
C LEU A 37 -21.80 15.32 37.91
N GLU A 38 -23.05 15.01 38.27
CA GLU A 38 -23.75 15.65 39.37
C GLU A 38 -23.05 15.41 40.71
N ARG A 39 -22.60 14.21 40.98
CA ARG A 39 -21.86 13.89 42.21
C ARG A 39 -20.50 14.59 42.27
N CYS A 40 -19.82 14.71 41.12
CA CYS A 40 -18.56 15.47 41.03
C CYS A 40 -18.80 16.98 41.30
N LYS A 41 -19.90 17.54 40.82
CA LYS A 41 -20.30 18.94 41.09
C LYS A 41 -20.57 19.14 42.57
N GLU A 42 -21.38 18.29 43.19
CA GLU A 42 -21.69 18.36 44.62
C GLU A 42 -20.42 18.39 45.49
N LEU A 43 -19.43 17.56 45.18
CA LEU A 43 -18.18 17.48 45.93
C LEU A 43 -17.31 18.73 45.78
N VAL A 44 -17.24 19.31 44.57
CA VAL A 44 -16.50 20.55 44.30
C VAL A 44 -17.25 21.75 44.98
N GLU A 45 -18.58 21.80 44.92
CA GLU A 45 -19.40 22.83 45.57
C GLU A 45 -19.35 22.72 47.09
N ALA A 46 -19.12 21.51 47.62
CA ALA A 46 -18.88 21.31 49.07
C ALA A 46 -17.49 21.79 49.53
N GLY A 47 -16.65 22.34 48.61
CA GLY A 47 -15.39 23.00 48.95
C GLY A 47 -14.13 22.17 48.59
N TYR A 48 -14.27 21.11 47.79
CA TYR A 48 -13.08 20.37 47.34
C TYR A 48 -12.31 21.17 46.26
N ASP A 49 -11.02 21.40 46.49
CA ASP A 49 -10.15 22.07 45.50
C ASP A 49 -9.80 21.14 44.36
N VAL A 50 -10.19 21.48 43.13
CA VAL A 50 -9.94 20.72 41.91
C VAL A 50 -8.46 20.60 41.56
N ARG A 51 -7.59 21.42 42.17
CA ARG A 51 -6.12 21.39 41.97
C ARG A 51 -5.43 20.42 42.91
N GLN A 52 -6.12 19.99 43.97
CA GLN A 52 -5.54 19.12 44.96
C GLN A 52 -5.33 17.71 44.38
N PRO A 53 -4.09 17.17 44.40
CA PRO A 53 -3.84 15.81 44.01
C PRO A 53 -4.32 14.80 45.07
N ASP A 54 -4.65 13.61 44.63
CA ASP A 54 -4.98 12.49 45.54
C ASP A 54 -3.71 11.85 46.15
N LYS A 55 -3.90 10.73 46.82
CA LYS A 55 -2.78 9.98 47.48
C LYS A 55 -1.73 9.43 46.51
N GLU A 56 -2.10 9.31 45.24
CA GLU A 56 -1.23 8.84 44.15
C GLU A 56 -0.66 10.03 43.35
N ASN A 57 -0.75 11.25 43.88
CA ASN A 57 -0.35 12.49 43.22
C ASN A 57 -1.07 12.75 41.89
N VAL A 58 -2.35 12.34 41.80
CA VAL A 58 -3.17 12.45 40.57
C VAL A 58 -4.33 13.42 40.84
N THR A 59 -4.56 14.38 39.94
CA THR A 59 -5.69 15.32 40.06
C THR A 59 -6.97 14.77 39.41
N LEU A 60 -8.11 15.39 39.75
CA LEU A 60 -9.40 15.05 39.13
C LEU A 60 -9.38 15.22 37.62
N LEU A 61 -8.60 16.17 37.11
CA LEU A 61 -8.44 16.40 35.66
C LEU A 61 -7.73 15.22 34.95
N HIS A 62 -6.72 14.60 35.59
CA HIS A 62 -6.07 13.40 35.05
C HIS A 62 -7.07 12.24 34.94
N TRP A 63 -7.84 11.99 36.02
CA TRP A 63 -8.86 10.93 36.03
C TRP A 63 -9.96 11.16 34.98
N ALA A 64 -10.38 12.41 34.79
CA ALA A 64 -11.34 12.75 33.74
C ALA A 64 -10.75 12.53 32.33
N ALA A 65 -9.48 12.88 32.12
CA ALA A 65 -8.79 12.74 30.84
C ALA A 65 -8.58 11.27 30.44
N ILE A 66 -8.09 10.41 31.36
CA ILE A 66 -7.85 8.99 31.08
C ILE A 66 -9.16 8.24 30.78
N ASN A 67 -10.27 8.66 31.42
CA ASN A 67 -11.59 8.03 31.22
C ASN A 67 -12.44 8.71 30.13
N ASN A 68 -11.86 9.64 29.38
CA ASN A 68 -12.54 10.38 28.29
C ASN A 68 -13.84 11.08 28.71
N ARG A 69 -13.85 11.73 29.89
CA ARG A 69 -15.03 12.41 30.47
C ARG A 69 -15.04 13.88 30.08
N SER A 70 -15.49 14.17 28.86
CA SER A 70 -15.47 15.52 28.26
C SER A 70 -16.15 16.59 29.11
N GLU A 71 -17.34 16.30 29.68
CA GLU A 71 -18.11 17.27 30.49
C GLU A 71 -17.44 17.56 31.85
N LEU A 72 -16.80 16.53 32.46
CA LEU A 72 -16.03 16.73 33.68
C LEU A 72 -14.78 17.58 33.44
N VAL A 73 -14.08 17.37 32.33
CA VAL A 73 -12.92 18.19 31.95
C VAL A 73 -13.32 19.66 31.78
N LYS A 74 -14.43 19.95 31.08
CA LYS A 74 -14.98 21.32 30.96
C LYS A 74 -15.27 21.93 32.32
N TYR A 75 -15.94 21.17 33.20
CA TYR A 75 -16.32 21.62 34.52
C TYR A 75 -15.09 21.91 35.39
N TYR A 76 -14.14 21.01 35.49
CA TYR A 76 -12.94 21.20 36.33
C TYR A 76 -12.08 22.38 35.85
N ILE A 77 -11.90 22.55 34.55
CA ILE A 77 -11.15 23.68 33.98
C ILE A 77 -11.90 24.98 34.30
N SER A 78 -13.24 25.03 34.23
CA SER A 78 -14.02 26.19 34.60
C SER A 78 -13.92 26.55 36.08
N LYS A 79 -13.61 25.57 36.94
CA LYS A 79 -13.35 25.75 38.38
C LYS A 79 -11.86 26.00 38.71
N GLY A 80 -11.03 26.19 37.70
CA GLY A 80 -9.62 26.58 37.84
C GLY A 80 -8.60 25.44 37.93
N ALA A 81 -8.95 24.25 37.45
CA ALA A 81 -7.97 23.16 37.33
C ALA A 81 -6.83 23.56 36.40
N ILE A 82 -5.59 23.21 36.77
CA ILE A 82 -4.38 23.50 35.96
C ILE A 82 -4.29 22.44 34.88
N VAL A 83 -4.32 22.87 33.60
CA VAL A 83 -4.38 21.95 32.44
C VAL A 83 -3.12 21.10 32.30
N ASP A 84 -1.95 21.65 32.56
CA ASP A 84 -0.64 21.00 32.43
C ASP A 84 -0.04 20.60 33.79
N GLN A 85 -0.88 20.40 34.80
CA GLN A 85 -0.40 19.93 36.09
C GLN A 85 0.23 18.54 35.94
N LEU A 86 1.44 18.37 36.45
CA LEU A 86 2.13 17.09 36.48
C LEU A 86 1.60 16.24 37.64
N GLY A 87 1.43 14.93 37.38
CA GLY A 87 0.91 14.03 38.39
C GLY A 87 1.08 12.54 38.06
N GLY A 88 0.80 11.72 39.08
CA GLY A 88 0.97 10.27 39.01
C GLY A 88 2.43 9.81 39.08
N ASP A 89 2.64 8.48 39.06
CA ASP A 89 3.95 7.86 39.17
C ASP A 89 4.92 8.29 38.07
N LEU A 90 4.38 8.61 36.89
CA LEU A 90 5.15 9.02 35.70
C LEU A 90 5.26 10.53 35.57
N ASN A 91 4.85 11.29 36.57
CA ASN A 91 4.87 12.76 36.54
C ASN A 91 4.38 13.33 35.20
N SER A 92 3.20 12.92 34.77
CA SER A 92 2.62 13.17 33.46
C SER A 92 1.51 14.21 33.54
N THR A 93 1.21 14.92 32.44
CA THR A 93 0.06 15.81 32.35
C THR A 93 -1.23 15.05 32.00
N PRO A 94 -2.43 15.62 32.18
CA PRO A 94 -3.69 15.06 31.69
C PRO A 94 -3.67 14.74 30.18
N LEU A 95 -2.95 15.57 29.40
CA LEU A 95 -2.75 15.34 27.96
C LEU A 95 -2.01 14.02 27.69
N HIS A 96 -0.94 13.74 28.42
CA HIS A 96 -0.20 12.48 28.31
C HIS A 96 -1.10 11.27 28.63
N TRP A 97 -1.95 11.37 29.65
CA TRP A 97 -2.88 10.32 30.03
C TRP A 97 -3.93 10.05 28.95
N ALA A 98 -4.48 11.11 28.32
CA ALA A 98 -5.40 11.00 27.20
C ALA A 98 -4.74 10.34 25.97
N ILE A 99 -3.48 10.69 25.68
CA ILE A 99 -2.72 10.12 24.56
C ILE A 99 -2.42 8.63 24.78
N ARG A 100 -2.00 8.23 25.98
CA ARG A 100 -1.73 6.83 26.32
C ARG A 100 -2.95 5.93 26.09
N GLN A 101 -4.16 6.45 26.27
CA GLN A 101 -5.42 5.73 26.05
C GLN A 101 -5.97 5.87 24.61
N GLY A 102 -5.38 6.72 23.79
CA GLY A 102 -5.85 6.92 22.42
C GLY A 102 -7.11 7.76 22.28
N HIS A 103 -7.44 8.57 23.27
CA HIS A 103 -8.66 9.39 23.28
C HIS A 103 -8.49 10.69 22.49
N LEU A 104 -8.48 10.60 21.15
CA LEU A 104 -8.34 11.75 20.26
C LEU A 104 -9.31 12.91 20.61
N PRO A 105 -10.62 12.71 20.85
CA PRO A 105 -11.52 13.80 21.24
C PRO A 105 -11.07 14.53 22.51
N MET A 106 -10.53 13.81 23.47
CA MET A 106 -10.00 14.36 24.72
C MET A 106 -8.72 15.16 24.49
N VAL A 107 -7.82 14.64 23.65
CA VAL A 107 -6.59 15.35 23.24
C VAL A 107 -6.94 16.68 22.57
N ILE A 108 -7.91 16.67 21.64
CA ILE A 108 -8.39 17.89 20.97
C ILE A 108 -8.96 18.88 21.99
N GLN A 109 -9.75 18.40 22.94
CA GLN A 109 -10.35 19.23 23.95
C GLN A 109 -9.31 19.87 24.88
N LEU A 110 -8.35 19.10 25.39
CA LEU A 110 -7.27 19.61 26.25
C LEU A 110 -6.40 20.62 25.50
N MET A 111 -6.07 20.36 24.24
CA MET A 111 -5.33 21.30 23.38
C MET A 111 -6.10 22.62 23.14
N ARG A 112 -7.43 22.57 23.05
CA ARG A 112 -8.29 23.81 22.98
C ARG A 112 -8.27 24.62 24.28
N TYR A 113 -8.06 23.95 25.41
CA TYR A 113 -7.89 24.60 26.70
C TYR A 113 -6.45 25.01 27.01
N GLY A 114 -5.55 24.92 26.02
CA GLY A 114 -4.19 25.42 26.11
C GLY A 114 -3.20 24.42 26.67
N ALA A 115 -3.48 23.11 26.65
CA ALA A 115 -2.49 22.09 27.00
C ALA A 115 -1.25 22.20 26.09
N ASP A 116 -0.07 22.21 26.69
CA ASP A 116 1.22 22.27 25.98
C ASP A 116 1.74 20.86 25.67
N PRO A 117 1.74 20.43 24.39
CA PRO A 117 2.23 19.12 23.99
C PRO A 117 3.76 19.00 24.01
N SER A 118 4.50 20.08 24.30
CA SER A 118 5.96 20.07 24.41
C SER A 118 6.46 19.69 25.81
N VAL A 119 5.58 19.69 26.82
CA VAL A 119 5.90 19.26 28.18
C VAL A 119 6.34 17.78 28.15
N ALA A 120 7.43 17.49 28.84
CA ALA A 120 7.92 16.13 29.00
C ALA A 120 7.33 15.47 30.26
N ASP A 121 7.03 14.18 30.19
CA ASP A 121 6.67 13.37 31.36
C ASP A 121 7.92 12.96 32.16
N GLY A 122 7.73 12.19 33.26
CA GLY A 122 8.83 11.72 34.09
C GLY A 122 9.79 10.74 33.41
N GLU A 123 9.40 10.14 32.28
CA GLU A 123 10.28 9.35 31.42
C GLU A 123 11.00 10.20 30.36
N GLY A 124 10.67 11.49 30.30
CA GLY A 124 11.22 12.46 29.33
C GLY A 124 10.49 12.50 28.01
N TYR A 125 9.40 11.77 27.83
CA TYR A 125 8.63 11.75 26.57
C TYR A 125 7.69 12.93 26.47
N ARG A 126 7.64 13.54 25.29
CA ARG A 126 6.64 14.55 24.92
C ARG A 126 5.40 13.88 24.30
N ALA A 127 4.33 14.65 24.10
CA ALA A 127 3.08 14.15 23.53
C ALA A 127 3.24 13.34 22.24
N LEU A 128 4.09 13.80 21.30
CA LEU A 128 4.32 13.08 20.04
C LEU A 128 5.04 11.74 20.26
N HIS A 129 6.01 11.66 21.16
CA HIS A 129 6.69 10.40 21.50
C HIS A 129 5.69 9.36 22.02
N LEU A 130 4.78 9.76 22.91
CA LEU A 130 3.75 8.86 23.44
C LEU A 130 2.75 8.42 22.37
N ALA A 131 2.32 9.34 21.50
CA ALA A 131 1.42 9.00 20.39
C ALA A 131 2.05 7.94 19.47
N ILE A 132 3.35 8.04 19.19
CA ILE A 132 4.11 7.06 18.42
C ILE A 132 4.28 5.76 19.20
N LEU A 133 4.71 5.81 20.46
CA LEU A 133 4.95 4.63 21.31
C LEU A 133 3.70 3.75 21.45
N PHE A 134 2.53 4.37 21.62
CA PHE A 134 1.24 3.70 21.71
C PHE A 134 0.55 3.48 20.35
N GLN A 135 1.21 3.82 19.23
CA GLN A 135 0.74 3.62 17.86
C GLN A 135 -0.60 4.33 17.56
N HIS A 136 -0.86 5.45 18.22
CA HIS A 136 -2.04 6.28 17.96
C HIS A 136 -1.80 7.27 16.83
N MET A 137 -1.75 6.75 15.57
CA MET A 137 -1.37 7.56 14.40
C MET A 137 -2.30 8.75 14.14
N ALA A 138 -3.58 8.65 14.48
CA ALA A 138 -4.52 9.77 14.35
C ALA A 138 -4.17 10.93 15.30
N ILE A 139 -3.74 10.61 16.53
CA ILE A 139 -3.26 11.61 17.50
C ILE A 139 -1.94 12.21 17.05
N ALA A 140 -0.99 11.38 16.58
CA ALA A 140 0.29 11.85 16.05
C ALA A 140 0.08 12.82 14.87
N ALA A 141 -0.81 12.46 13.92
CA ALA A 141 -1.19 13.30 12.80
C ALA A 141 -1.77 14.65 13.25
N TYR A 142 -2.67 14.63 14.26
CA TYR A 142 -3.26 15.84 14.82
C TYR A 142 -2.22 16.74 15.50
N LEU A 143 -1.33 16.19 16.32
CA LEU A 143 -0.26 16.94 17.00
C LEU A 143 0.68 17.61 15.99
N MET A 144 1.11 16.89 14.94
CA MET A 144 1.94 17.45 13.87
C MET A 144 1.19 18.55 13.09
N ALA A 145 -0.10 18.35 12.80
CA ALA A 145 -0.91 19.38 12.14
C ALA A 145 -1.08 20.65 13.00
N LYS A 146 -1.05 20.53 14.32
CA LYS A 146 -1.03 21.66 15.27
C LYS A 146 0.35 22.32 15.41
N GLY A 147 1.36 21.85 14.70
CA GLY A 147 2.69 22.46 14.65
C GLY A 147 3.74 21.83 15.55
N GLN A 148 3.47 20.63 16.09
CA GLN A 148 4.53 19.88 16.78
C GLN A 148 5.62 19.44 15.80
N GLU A 149 6.87 19.68 16.21
CA GLU A 149 8.04 19.27 15.42
C GLU A 149 8.14 17.75 15.37
N VAL A 150 8.29 17.21 14.16
CA VAL A 150 8.42 15.76 13.91
C VAL A 150 9.70 15.21 14.55
N ASP A 151 10.77 16.00 14.56
CA ASP A 151 12.08 15.67 15.13
C ASP A 151 12.30 16.25 16.53
N GLY A 152 11.25 16.71 17.20
CA GLY A 152 11.35 17.26 18.55
C GLY A 152 11.96 16.23 19.50
N PRO A 153 13.15 16.50 20.12
CA PRO A 153 13.82 15.50 20.95
C PRO A 153 13.17 15.34 22.31
N ASP A 154 13.30 14.14 22.90
CA ASP A 154 13.04 13.88 24.31
C ASP A 154 14.17 14.42 25.23
N CYS A 155 14.14 14.13 26.53
CA CYS A 155 15.20 14.55 27.47
C CYS A 155 16.58 13.94 27.13
N ASN A 156 16.63 12.76 26.50
CA ASN A 156 17.84 12.06 26.07
C ASN A 156 18.31 12.50 24.66
N GLY A 157 17.57 13.37 24.01
CA GLY A 157 17.81 13.79 22.63
C GLY A 157 17.32 12.79 21.60
N GLN A 158 16.52 11.78 21.99
CA GLN A 158 15.92 10.84 21.06
C GLN A 158 14.74 11.48 20.34
N THR A 159 14.69 11.29 19.01
CA THR A 159 13.54 11.70 18.20
C THR A 159 12.44 10.65 18.22
N PRO A 160 11.18 11.00 17.89
CA PRO A 160 10.10 10.03 17.74
C PRO A 160 10.45 8.90 16.75
N LEU A 161 11.25 9.18 15.71
CA LEU A 161 11.71 8.17 14.76
C LEU A 161 12.69 7.16 15.40
N MET A 162 13.61 7.62 16.25
CA MET A 162 14.51 6.72 17.00
C MET A 162 13.72 5.81 17.93
N LEU A 163 12.75 6.39 18.64
CA LEU A 163 11.88 5.65 19.54
C LEU A 163 11.05 4.58 18.79
N ALA A 164 10.48 4.96 17.65
CA ALA A 164 9.77 4.04 16.76
C ALA A 164 10.66 2.88 16.32
N ALA A 165 11.86 3.18 15.82
CA ALA A 165 12.82 2.20 15.35
C ALA A 165 13.29 1.24 16.44
N GLN A 166 13.39 1.71 17.70
CA GLN A 166 13.85 0.94 18.84
C GLN A 166 12.76 0.09 19.49
N LYS A 167 11.53 0.61 19.61
CA LYS A 167 10.50 0.02 20.49
C LYS A 167 9.40 -0.70 19.74
N ILE A 168 9.19 -0.42 18.44
CA ILE A 168 8.02 -0.88 17.71
C ILE A 168 8.44 -1.77 16.56
N ILE A 169 7.94 -2.99 16.55
CA ILE A 169 8.16 -3.97 15.48
C ILE A 169 7.08 -3.75 14.40
N GLY A 170 7.51 -3.73 13.15
CA GLY A 170 6.64 -3.51 11.99
C GLY A 170 6.95 -2.21 11.23
N PRO A 171 6.35 -2.02 10.04
CA PRO A 171 6.64 -0.89 9.18
C PRO A 171 6.08 0.44 9.69
N GLU A 172 4.94 0.42 10.35
CA GLU A 172 4.36 1.58 11.02
C GLU A 172 4.77 1.58 12.51
N PRO A 173 5.10 2.71 13.10
CA PRO A 173 4.97 4.10 12.65
C PRO A 173 6.20 4.67 11.93
N THR A 174 7.24 3.86 11.68
CA THR A 174 8.49 4.33 11.04
C THR A 174 8.21 4.97 9.68
N ASN A 175 7.44 4.30 8.80
CA ASN A 175 7.01 4.84 7.52
C ASN A 175 6.24 6.15 7.64
N PHE A 176 5.32 6.23 8.60
CA PHE A 176 4.54 7.42 8.86
C PHE A 176 5.41 8.64 9.18
N LEU A 177 6.40 8.47 10.05
CA LEU A 177 7.31 9.55 10.43
C LEU A 177 8.21 9.99 9.27
N ILE A 178 8.76 9.04 8.52
CA ILE A 178 9.61 9.34 7.35
C ILE A 178 8.83 10.10 6.27
N LYS A 179 7.59 9.69 5.99
CA LYS A 179 6.71 10.41 5.05
C LYS A 179 6.36 11.82 5.49
N ASN A 180 6.40 12.08 6.78
CA ASN A 180 6.22 13.41 7.34
C ASN A 180 7.55 14.14 7.57
N ASN A 181 8.57 13.79 6.81
CA ASN A 181 9.90 14.43 6.77
C ASN A 181 10.71 14.29 8.08
N ALA A 182 10.53 13.23 8.85
CA ALA A 182 11.41 12.94 9.98
C ALA A 182 12.85 12.69 9.50
N SER A 183 13.82 13.26 10.20
CA SER A 183 15.23 13.15 9.86
C SER A 183 15.78 11.76 10.14
N VAL A 184 16.20 11.07 9.08
CA VAL A 184 16.87 9.75 9.18
C VAL A 184 18.32 9.85 9.65
N SER A 185 18.87 11.06 9.71
CA SER A 185 20.26 11.35 10.09
C SER A 185 20.40 12.04 11.45
N ALA A 186 19.29 12.33 12.14
CA ALA A 186 19.32 12.88 13.50
C ALA A 186 20.13 11.96 14.44
N VAL A 187 20.77 12.54 15.45
CA VAL A 187 21.58 11.79 16.43
C VAL A 187 21.11 12.08 17.85
N ASP A 188 21.07 11.07 18.70
CA ASP A 188 20.75 11.24 20.11
C ASP A 188 21.91 11.97 20.86
N LYS A 189 21.61 12.55 22.02
CA LYS A 189 22.59 13.29 22.81
C LYS A 189 23.52 12.38 23.62
N VAL A 190 23.09 11.16 23.94
CA VAL A 190 23.80 10.26 24.87
C VAL A 190 24.88 9.47 24.12
N ASN A 191 24.51 8.79 23.05
CA ASN A 191 25.40 7.88 22.33
C ASN A 191 25.72 8.36 20.90
N ARG A 192 25.12 9.45 20.44
CA ARG A 192 25.15 9.90 19.05
C ARG A 192 24.67 8.81 18.07
N ASN A 193 23.73 7.98 18.50
CA ASN A 193 23.12 6.98 17.66
C ASN A 193 22.15 7.64 16.68
N THR A 194 22.16 7.18 15.42
CA THR A 194 21.13 7.53 14.43
C THR A 194 19.91 6.60 14.59
N PRO A 195 18.75 6.89 13.96
CA PRO A 195 17.61 5.96 13.95
C PRO A 195 17.99 4.56 13.47
N LEU A 196 18.93 4.44 12.51
CA LEU A 196 19.43 3.14 12.04
C LEU A 196 20.23 2.39 13.11
N HIS A 197 21.05 3.07 13.90
CA HIS A 197 21.73 2.44 15.05
C HIS A 197 20.70 1.91 16.05
N CYS A 198 19.66 2.69 16.36
CA CYS A 198 18.59 2.28 17.28
C CYS A 198 17.81 1.04 16.76
N ALA A 199 17.50 1.01 15.46
CA ALA A 199 16.85 -0.14 14.83
C ALA A 199 17.71 -1.41 14.92
N VAL A 200 19.01 -1.29 14.64
CA VAL A 200 19.97 -2.41 14.67
C VAL A 200 20.15 -2.95 16.10
N LEU A 201 20.33 -2.05 17.08
CA LEU A 201 20.44 -2.44 18.48
C LEU A 201 19.20 -3.16 19.00
N ALA A 202 18.03 -2.77 18.52
CA ALA A 202 16.76 -3.42 18.87
C ALA A 202 16.52 -4.73 18.08
N GLY A 203 17.32 -5.03 17.07
CA GLY A 203 17.09 -6.18 16.18
C GLY A 203 15.89 -5.98 15.23
N ASN A 204 15.42 -4.73 15.05
CA ASN A 204 14.24 -4.41 14.26
C ASN A 204 14.58 -4.33 12.76
N VAL A 205 14.40 -5.46 12.08
CA VAL A 205 14.73 -5.61 10.66
C VAL A 205 13.83 -4.73 9.77
N ASP A 206 12.53 -4.63 10.10
CA ASP A 206 11.57 -3.86 9.32
C ASP A 206 11.92 -2.36 9.35
N ALA A 207 12.16 -1.82 10.54
CA ALA A 207 12.57 -0.41 10.67
C ALA A 207 13.92 -0.14 10.00
N ALA A 208 14.90 -1.07 10.14
CA ALA A 208 16.20 -0.92 9.48
C ALA A 208 16.06 -0.90 7.96
N HIS A 209 15.22 -1.77 7.37
CA HIS A 209 14.94 -1.79 5.94
C HIS A 209 14.33 -0.47 5.45
N ILE A 210 13.31 0.00 6.12
CA ILE A 210 12.62 1.27 5.79
C ILE A 210 13.57 2.47 5.90
N LEU A 211 14.40 2.51 6.94
CA LEU A 211 15.40 3.57 7.13
C LEU A 211 16.47 3.55 6.03
N LEU A 212 16.89 2.37 5.59
CA LEU A 212 17.85 2.21 4.49
C LEU A 212 17.27 2.65 3.15
N GLU A 213 15.99 2.32 2.87
CA GLU A 213 15.25 2.81 1.69
C GLU A 213 15.11 4.34 1.71
N ALA A 214 14.87 4.92 2.89
CA ALA A 214 14.81 6.37 3.08
C ALA A 214 16.19 7.07 3.02
N GLY A 215 17.27 6.32 2.80
CA GLY A 215 18.61 6.89 2.60
C GLY A 215 19.48 7.00 3.85
N ALA A 216 19.10 6.37 4.99
CA ALA A 216 19.92 6.39 6.21
C ALA A 216 21.35 5.89 5.92
N SER A 217 22.38 6.57 6.48
CA SER A 217 23.78 6.22 6.27
C SER A 217 24.15 4.91 6.98
N VAL A 218 24.78 3.99 6.26
CA VAL A 218 25.33 2.74 6.81
C VAL A 218 26.72 2.93 7.43
N ASP A 219 27.38 4.05 7.14
CA ASP A 219 28.74 4.40 7.56
C ASP A 219 28.74 5.52 8.63
N ALA A 220 27.57 5.88 9.17
CA ALA A 220 27.51 6.83 10.28
C ALA A 220 28.11 6.19 11.54
N GLU A 221 28.92 6.94 12.28
CA GLU A 221 29.57 6.49 13.51
C GLU A 221 28.90 7.10 14.75
N ASN A 222 28.69 6.29 15.77
CA ASN A 222 28.25 6.74 17.08
C ASN A 222 29.42 7.27 17.92
N ILE A 223 29.18 7.65 19.19
CA ILE A 223 30.23 8.19 20.08
C ILE A 223 31.39 7.21 20.32
N ASN A 224 31.14 5.91 20.21
CA ASN A 224 32.14 4.85 20.37
C ASN A 224 32.86 4.50 19.06
N GLY A 225 32.58 5.19 17.96
CA GLY A 225 33.12 4.90 16.64
C GLY A 225 32.50 3.67 15.96
N HIS A 226 31.41 3.11 16.49
CA HIS A 226 30.74 1.97 15.87
C HIS A 226 29.78 2.41 14.79
N THR A 227 29.84 1.72 13.64
CA THR A 227 28.85 1.83 12.57
C THR A 227 27.63 0.92 12.82
N PRO A 228 26.49 1.13 12.15
CA PRO A 228 25.37 0.20 12.20
C PRO A 228 25.75 -1.25 11.87
N ILE A 229 26.74 -1.46 11.00
CA ILE A 229 27.26 -2.79 10.64
C ILE A 229 27.97 -3.43 11.83
N ASP A 230 28.82 -2.67 12.55
CA ASP A 230 29.54 -3.15 13.73
C ASP A 230 28.55 -3.53 14.83
N LEU A 231 27.52 -2.73 15.05
CA LEU A 231 26.45 -3.05 15.99
C LEU A 231 25.65 -4.29 15.59
N ALA A 232 25.41 -4.51 14.29
CA ALA A 232 24.74 -5.72 13.81
C ALA A 232 25.56 -6.99 14.09
N HIS A 233 26.90 -6.90 14.03
CA HIS A 233 27.81 -7.97 14.46
C HIS A 233 27.73 -8.21 15.96
N GLN A 234 27.67 -7.15 16.79
CA GLN A 234 27.54 -7.28 18.25
C GLN A 234 26.21 -7.90 18.68
N VAL A 235 25.12 -7.59 17.98
CA VAL A 235 23.78 -8.16 18.24
C VAL A 235 23.64 -9.58 17.66
N HIS A 236 24.65 -10.06 16.93
CA HIS A 236 24.67 -11.38 16.28
C HIS A 236 23.46 -11.63 15.35
N SER A 237 23.01 -10.62 14.60
CA SER A 237 21.89 -10.74 13.67
C SER A 237 22.39 -10.94 12.22
N PRO A 238 22.42 -12.18 11.69
CA PRO A 238 22.94 -12.44 10.34
C PRO A 238 22.11 -11.76 9.27
N LEU A 239 20.81 -11.59 9.49
CA LEU A 239 19.91 -10.93 8.54
C LEU A 239 20.24 -9.43 8.42
N LEU A 240 20.43 -8.72 9.53
CA LEU A 240 20.83 -7.30 9.52
C LEU A 240 22.21 -7.11 8.91
N ILE A 241 23.19 -7.97 9.25
CA ILE A 241 24.55 -7.94 8.68
C ILE A 241 24.47 -8.09 7.15
N HIS A 242 23.72 -9.08 6.66
CA HIS A 242 23.55 -9.30 5.22
C HIS A 242 22.90 -8.09 4.54
N MET A 243 21.81 -7.57 5.11
CA MET A 243 21.06 -6.43 4.56
C MET A 243 21.93 -5.16 4.51
N LEU A 244 22.60 -4.81 5.59
CA LEU A 244 23.46 -3.62 5.67
C LEU A 244 24.65 -3.71 4.70
N ASN A 245 25.32 -4.87 4.62
CA ASN A 245 26.41 -5.09 3.68
C ASN A 245 25.92 -5.06 2.23
N HIS A 246 24.75 -5.63 1.94
CA HIS A 246 24.14 -5.58 0.62
C HIS A 246 23.89 -4.13 0.18
N VAL A 247 23.24 -3.32 1.03
CA VAL A 247 22.97 -1.91 0.75
C VAL A 247 24.27 -1.11 0.60
N LYS A 248 25.29 -1.36 1.43
CA LYS A 248 26.62 -0.73 1.30
C LYS A 248 27.25 -1.04 -0.05
N GLN A 249 27.28 -2.29 -0.45
CA GLN A 249 27.81 -2.71 -1.76
C GLN A 249 26.99 -2.12 -2.92
N GLU A 250 25.68 -2.09 -2.80
CA GLU A 250 24.79 -1.50 -3.80
C GLU A 250 25.04 -0.01 -3.98
N ARG A 251 25.22 0.76 -2.90
CA ARG A 251 25.57 2.18 -2.96
C ARG A 251 26.93 2.44 -3.60
N ILE A 252 27.94 1.61 -3.30
CA ILE A 252 29.26 1.68 -3.94
C ILE A 252 29.13 1.39 -5.45
N ARG A 253 28.38 0.34 -5.82
CA ARG A 253 28.12 -0.02 -7.22
C ARG A 253 27.31 1.06 -7.95
N SER A 254 26.29 1.63 -7.32
CA SER A 254 25.40 2.64 -7.94
C SER A 254 26.13 3.91 -8.38
N ASN A 255 27.28 4.19 -7.81
CA ASN A 255 28.12 5.33 -8.19
C ASN A 255 28.88 5.10 -9.52
N SER A 256 28.89 3.87 -10.05
CA SER A 256 29.53 3.53 -11.31
C SER A 256 28.77 4.15 -12.51
N ARG A 257 29.51 4.68 -13.49
CA ARG A 257 28.94 5.23 -14.74
C ARG A 257 28.12 4.18 -15.51
N CYS A 258 28.60 2.94 -15.53
CA CYS A 258 27.93 1.81 -16.20
C CYS A 258 26.56 1.55 -15.58
N LEU A 259 26.43 1.56 -14.25
CA LEU A 259 25.16 1.26 -13.60
C LEU A 259 24.12 2.38 -13.79
N ARG A 260 24.56 3.64 -13.86
CA ARG A 260 23.67 4.75 -14.22
C ARG A 260 23.08 4.60 -15.62
N ILE A 261 23.87 4.11 -16.58
CA ILE A 261 23.40 3.81 -17.94
C ILE A 261 22.42 2.62 -17.92
N ILE A 262 22.76 1.55 -17.21
CA ILE A 262 21.91 0.37 -17.05
C ILE A 262 20.56 0.76 -16.43
N ASN A 263 20.56 1.55 -15.37
CA ASN A 263 19.33 2.03 -14.72
C ASN A 263 18.48 2.91 -15.66
N ARG A 264 19.12 3.75 -16.46
CA ARG A 264 18.39 4.59 -17.44
C ARG A 264 17.68 3.75 -18.51
N TYR A 265 18.27 2.65 -18.92
CA TYR A 265 17.75 1.77 -19.98
C TYR A 265 17.18 0.44 -19.45
N ARG A 266 16.93 0.31 -18.15
CA ARG A 266 16.51 -0.94 -17.50
C ARG A 266 15.33 -1.64 -18.16
N VAL A 267 14.27 -0.88 -18.50
CA VAL A 267 13.07 -1.43 -19.17
C VAL A 267 13.41 -1.99 -20.55
N PHE A 268 14.22 -1.26 -21.32
CA PHE A 268 14.64 -1.66 -22.66
C PHE A 268 15.56 -2.89 -22.62
N LEU A 269 16.50 -2.92 -21.69
CA LEU A 269 17.41 -4.08 -21.51
C LEU A 269 16.65 -5.33 -21.10
N GLN A 270 15.67 -5.20 -20.22
CA GLN A 270 14.85 -6.34 -19.83
C GLN A 270 13.93 -6.81 -20.95
N PHE A 271 13.36 -5.89 -21.73
CA PHE A 271 12.62 -6.21 -22.94
C PHE A 271 13.50 -7.00 -23.93
N LEU A 272 14.74 -6.55 -24.19
CA LEU A 272 15.69 -7.28 -25.04
C LEU A 272 16.01 -8.66 -24.49
N LEU A 273 16.21 -8.79 -23.17
CA LEU A 273 16.47 -10.07 -22.52
C LEU A 273 15.29 -11.04 -22.69
N CYS A 274 14.05 -10.58 -22.46
CA CYS A 274 12.87 -11.39 -22.67
C CYS A 274 12.69 -11.76 -24.16
N THR A 275 12.93 -10.82 -25.06
CA THR A 275 12.84 -11.04 -26.52
C THR A 275 13.87 -12.07 -26.97
N ALA A 276 15.11 -11.97 -26.50
CA ALA A 276 16.17 -12.94 -26.80
C ALA A 276 15.83 -14.32 -26.22
N MET A 277 15.29 -14.40 -25.02
CA MET A 277 14.86 -15.66 -24.40
C MET A 277 13.78 -16.35 -25.23
N PHE A 278 12.69 -15.65 -25.59
CA PHE A 278 11.63 -16.24 -26.41
C PHE A 278 12.12 -16.64 -27.80
N GLY A 279 12.97 -15.79 -28.44
CA GLY A 279 13.58 -16.12 -29.73
C GLY A 279 14.48 -17.34 -29.67
N SER A 280 15.30 -17.46 -28.62
CA SER A 280 16.18 -18.65 -28.42
C SER A 280 15.36 -19.91 -28.18
N VAL A 281 14.31 -19.85 -27.38
CA VAL A 281 13.38 -20.98 -27.15
C VAL A 281 12.78 -21.43 -28.48
N GLY A 282 12.25 -20.50 -29.28
CA GLY A 282 11.67 -20.80 -30.57
C GLY A 282 12.71 -21.39 -31.57
N ALA A 283 13.91 -20.81 -31.65
CA ALA A 283 14.99 -21.30 -32.51
C ALA A 283 15.45 -22.71 -32.14
N ILE A 284 15.53 -23.05 -30.86
CA ILE A 284 15.87 -24.40 -30.39
C ILE A 284 14.79 -25.41 -30.78
N VAL A 285 13.51 -25.02 -30.60
CA VAL A 285 12.39 -25.88 -30.98
C VAL A 285 12.35 -26.11 -32.49
N ASP A 286 12.66 -25.08 -33.29
CA ASP A 286 12.68 -25.13 -34.77
C ASP A 286 13.95 -25.77 -35.38
N MET A 287 14.93 -26.11 -34.55
CA MET A 287 16.19 -26.69 -34.99
C MET A 287 15.98 -28.07 -35.63
N ASN A 288 16.62 -28.33 -36.80
CA ASN A 288 16.58 -29.59 -37.53
C ASN A 288 17.39 -30.70 -36.83
N SER A 289 17.08 -31.03 -35.62
CA SER A 289 17.72 -32.11 -34.86
C SER A 289 16.69 -33.14 -34.43
N GLU A 290 16.96 -34.42 -34.70
CA GLU A 290 16.11 -35.53 -34.24
C GLU A 290 16.27 -35.82 -32.74
N SER A 291 17.31 -35.29 -32.10
CA SER A 291 17.61 -35.52 -30.68
C SER A 291 16.80 -34.60 -29.78
N TRP A 292 15.70 -35.09 -29.24
CA TRP A 292 14.89 -34.40 -28.22
C TRP A 292 15.65 -34.12 -26.93
N LEU A 293 16.63 -34.98 -26.59
CA LEU A 293 17.49 -34.78 -25.43
C LEU A 293 18.36 -33.53 -25.61
N LEU A 294 18.96 -33.33 -26.81
CA LEU A 294 19.74 -32.11 -27.10
C LEU A 294 18.89 -30.85 -27.00
N LYS A 295 17.69 -30.86 -27.59
CA LYS A 295 16.75 -29.73 -27.49
C LYS A 295 16.40 -29.45 -26.04
N GLY A 296 16.12 -30.46 -25.23
CA GLY A 296 15.80 -30.32 -23.80
C GLY A 296 16.95 -29.72 -23.00
N ILE A 297 18.21 -30.16 -23.23
CA ILE A 297 19.38 -29.58 -22.57
C ILE A 297 19.56 -28.11 -22.94
N LEU A 298 19.46 -27.76 -24.25
CA LEU A 298 19.59 -26.37 -24.69
C LEU A 298 18.52 -25.47 -24.11
N LEU A 299 17.25 -25.92 -24.05
CA LEU A 299 16.16 -25.18 -23.40
C LEU A 299 16.43 -24.96 -21.92
N ALA A 300 16.88 -26.00 -21.20
CA ALA A 300 17.25 -25.88 -19.79
C ALA A 300 18.39 -24.87 -19.59
N CYS A 301 19.41 -24.88 -20.47
CA CYS A 301 20.50 -23.90 -20.42
C CYS A 301 20.02 -22.47 -20.65
N VAL A 302 19.16 -22.23 -21.65
CA VAL A 302 18.62 -20.90 -21.95
C VAL A 302 17.80 -20.38 -20.76
N ILE A 303 16.92 -21.21 -20.19
CA ILE A 303 16.13 -20.85 -19.01
C ILE A 303 17.05 -20.58 -17.81
N ALA A 304 18.06 -21.42 -17.56
CA ALA A 304 19.00 -21.21 -16.45
C ALA A 304 19.79 -19.89 -16.62
N ILE A 305 20.28 -19.60 -17.83
CA ILE A 305 20.96 -18.33 -18.13
C ILE A 305 20.02 -17.14 -17.92
N PHE A 306 18.77 -17.21 -18.41
CA PHE A 306 17.78 -16.16 -18.22
C PHE A 306 17.49 -15.91 -16.73
N LEU A 307 17.26 -16.96 -15.95
CA LEU A 307 17.01 -16.86 -14.51
C LEU A 307 18.24 -16.30 -13.77
N CYS A 308 19.44 -16.75 -14.14
CA CYS A 308 20.69 -16.25 -13.57
C CYS A 308 20.89 -14.75 -13.87
N LEU A 309 20.72 -14.33 -15.12
CA LEU A 309 20.83 -12.93 -15.51
C LEU A 309 19.77 -12.07 -14.81
N ASN A 310 18.52 -12.55 -14.77
CA ASN A 310 17.43 -11.83 -14.12
C ASN A 310 17.66 -11.69 -12.60
N ARG A 311 18.15 -12.76 -11.93
CA ARG A 311 18.43 -12.74 -10.48
C ARG A 311 19.61 -11.83 -10.12
N ASN A 312 20.65 -11.80 -10.95
CA ASN A 312 21.87 -11.04 -10.67
C ASN A 312 21.86 -9.62 -11.26
N PHE A 313 20.72 -9.18 -11.80
CA PHE A 313 20.63 -7.85 -12.38
C PHE A 313 20.76 -6.78 -11.27
N PRO A 314 21.60 -5.76 -11.45
CA PRO A 314 22.00 -4.86 -10.37
C PRO A 314 20.97 -3.78 -10.00
N THR A 315 19.70 -3.93 -10.38
CA THR A 315 18.65 -2.97 -10.05
C THR A 315 17.51 -3.64 -9.27
N PRO A 316 17.11 -3.08 -8.10
CA PRO A 316 16.12 -3.72 -7.23
C PRO A 316 14.74 -3.88 -7.88
N ASP A 317 14.36 -2.93 -8.75
CA ASP A 317 13.03 -2.95 -9.41
C ASP A 317 12.98 -3.82 -10.68
N PHE A 318 14.05 -4.52 -11.02
CA PHE A 318 14.12 -5.28 -12.27
C PHE A 318 13.07 -6.39 -12.32
N HIS A 319 12.83 -7.06 -11.20
CA HIS A 319 11.83 -8.13 -11.11
C HIS A 319 10.40 -7.64 -11.29
N SER A 320 10.08 -6.44 -10.81
CA SER A 320 8.73 -5.86 -10.93
C SER A 320 8.34 -5.56 -12.37
N LEU A 321 9.33 -5.32 -13.24
CA LEU A 321 9.13 -5.04 -14.66
C LEU A 321 8.97 -6.30 -15.52
N LEU A 322 9.32 -7.49 -15.00
CA LEU A 322 9.34 -8.73 -15.76
C LEU A 322 8.00 -9.08 -16.42
N PRO A 323 6.83 -8.98 -15.75
CA PRO A 323 5.55 -9.27 -16.39
C PRO A 323 5.27 -8.34 -17.58
N ALA A 324 5.50 -7.04 -17.42
CA ALA A 324 5.28 -6.04 -18.47
C ALA A 324 6.20 -6.26 -19.68
N THR A 325 7.49 -6.49 -19.45
CA THR A 325 8.47 -6.68 -20.52
C THR A 325 8.32 -8.03 -21.22
N SER A 326 7.94 -9.09 -20.51
CA SER A 326 7.63 -10.39 -21.12
C SER A 326 6.39 -10.34 -22.00
N LEU A 327 5.34 -9.61 -21.58
CA LEU A 327 4.16 -9.36 -22.40
C LEU A 327 4.53 -8.63 -23.71
N MET A 328 5.32 -7.56 -23.61
CA MET A 328 5.76 -6.81 -24.79
C MET A 328 6.64 -7.65 -25.72
N ALA A 329 7.51 -8.50 -25.18
CA ALA A 329 8.31 -9.44 -25.97
C ALA A 329 7.44 -10.49 -26.68
N SER A 330 6.38 -10.98 -26.00
CA SER A 330 5.41 -11.89 -26.63
C SER A 330 4.67 -11.23 -27.79
N VAL A 331 4.19 -10.01 -27.59
CA VAL A 331 3.53 -9.21 -28.64
C VAL A 331 4.48 -8.97 -29.81
N PHE A 332 5.74 -8.64 -29.53
CA PHE A 332 6.78 -8.47 -30.57
C PHE A 332 6.94 -9.73 -31.42
N TRP A 333 7.06 -10.92 -30.83
CA TRP A 333 7.21 -12.17 -31.58
C TRP A 333 5.94 -12.56 -32.33
N MET A 334 4.74 -12.27 -31.81
CA MET A 334 3.49 -12.44 -32.56
C MET A 334 3.48 -11.56 -33.82
N LEU A 335 3.93 -10.29 -33.71
CA LEU A 335 4.05 -9.38 -34.84
C LEU A 335 5.07 -9.89 -35.87
N VAL A 336 6.26 -10.27 -35.43
CA VAL A 336 7.32 -10.81 -36.31
C VAL A 336 6.81 -12.04 -37.06
N THR A 337 6.17 -12.98 -36.37
CA THR A 337 5.62 -14.19 -36.97
C THR A 337 4.53 -13.87 -37.98
N CYS A 338 3.63 -12.95 -37.68
CA CYS A 338 2.60 -12.53 -38.62
C CYS A 338 3.20 -11.96 -39.91
N PHE A 339 4.21 -11.10 -39.81
CA PHE A 339 4.82 -10.47 -40.98
C PHE A 339 5.80 -11.34 -41.74
N LEU A 340 6.45 -12.30 -41.12
CA LEU A 340 7.44 -13.18 -41.78
C LEU A 340 6.83 -14.48 -42.28
N ASN A 341 6.05 -15.17 -41.45
CA ASN A 341 5.57 -16.53 -41.71
C ASN A 341 4.13 -16.57 -42.27
N LEU A 342 3.28 -15.63 -41.90
CA LEU A 342 1.86 -15.63 -42.27
C LEU A 342 1.55 -14.66 -43.40
N ARG A 343 2.45 -14.48 -44.37
CA ARG A 343 2.22 -13.62 -45.56
C ARG A 343 1.40 -14.34 -46.63
N PRO A 344 0.59 -13.60 -47.45
CA PRO A 344 0.07 -14.15 -48.68
C PRO A 344 1.20 -14.56 -49.65
N PRO A 345 1.08 -15.68 -50.40
CA PRO A 345 -0.07 -16.58 -50.52
C PRO A 345 -0.19 -17.65 -49.43
N HIS A 346 0.79 -17.77 -48.50
CA HIS A 346 0.90 -18.86 -47.55
C HIS A 346 0.11 -18.63 -46.24
N GLY A 347 -0.48 -17.46 -46.06
CA GLY A 347 -1.22 -17.08 -44.87
C GLY A 347 -2.59 -16.44 -45.17
N PRO A 348 -3.19 -15.80 -44.19
CA PRO A 348 -4.45 -15.08 -44.35
C PRO A 348 -4.41 -14.02 -45.44
N SER A 349 -5.58 -13.62 -45.97
CA SER A 349 -5.71 -12.57 -46.98
C SER A 349 -5.08 -11.25 -46.50
N ALA A 350 -4.69 -10.39 -47.47
CA ALA A 350 -4.12 -9.08 -47.19
C ALA A 350 -5.04 -8.21 -46.31
N THR A 351 -6.36 -8.33 -46.48
CA THR A 351 -7.36 -7.64 -45.64
C THR A 351 -7.22 -8.02 -44.16
N VAL A 352 -7.06 -9.31 -43.87
CA VAL A 352 -6.87 -9.80 -42.48
C VAL A 352 -5.57 -9.28 -41.88
N GLN A 353 -4.50 -9.19 -42.70
CA GLN A 353 -3.23 -8.62 -42.21
C GLN A 353 -3.34 -7.11 -41.90
N VAL A 354 -4.09 -6.37 -42.70
CA VAL A 354 -4.37 -4.94 -42.41
C VAL A 354 -5.15 -4.84 -41.08
N LEU A 355 -6.19 -5.64 -40.88
CA LEU A 355 -6.98 -5.63 -39.65
C LEU A 355 -6.13 -6.04 -38.43
N PHE A 356 -5.25 -7.03 -38.59
CA PHE A 356 -4.29 -7.42 -37.54
C PHE A 356 -3.36 -6.25 -37.18
N THR A 357 -2.81 -5.56 -38.18
CA THR A 357 -1.90 -4.43 -37.96
C THR A 357 -2.61 -3.25 -37.29
N LEU A 358 -3.84 -2.97 -37.67
CA LEU A 358 -4.68 -1.95 -37.03
C LEU A 358 -4.94 -2.31 -35.54
N ASN A 359 -5.31 -3.58 -35.28
CA ASN A 359 -5.52 -4.04 -33.92
C ASN A 359 -4.22 -4.01 -33.09
N ALA A 360 -3.07 -4.38 -33.66
CA ALA A 360 -1.77 -4.30 -32.98
C ALA A 360 -1.39 -2.85 -32.63
N THR A 361 -1.67 -1.91 -33.55
CA THR A 361 -1.47 -0.47 -33.29
C THR A 361 -2.40 0.02 -32.18
N ALA A 362 -3.65 -0.40 -32.16
CA ALA A 362 -4.60 -0.10 -31.10
C ALA A 362 -4.16 -0.69 -29.75
N LEU A 363 -3.67 -1.94 -29.75
CA LEU A 363 -3.11 -2.60 -28.56
C LEU A 363 -1.97 -1.78 -27.95
N LEU A 364 -0.99 -1.39 -28.76
CA LEU A 364 0.14 -0.58 -28.29
C LEU A 364 -0.30 0.80 -27.79
N TYR A 365 -1.24 1.42 -28.49
CA TYR A 365 -1.81 2.70 -28.07
C TYR A 365 -2.49 2.60 -26.71
N TYR A 366 -3.40 1.64 -26.52
CA TYR A 366 -4.13 1.48 -25.26
C TYR A 366 -3.19 1.04 -24.12
N TYR A 367 -2.20 0.19 -24.39
CA TYR A 367 -1.18 -0.17 -23.41
C TYR A 367 -0.39 1.05 -22.93
N LEU A 368 0.14 1.85 -23.86
CA LEU A 368 0.89 3.07 -23.53
C LEU A 368 0.02 4.09 -22.79
N ARG A 369 -1.25 4.24 -23.19
CA ARG A 369 -2.20 5.13 -22.50
C ARG A 369 -2.47 4.62 -21.09
N THR A 370 -2.63 3.32 -20.89
CA THR A 370 -2.83 2.74 -19.55
C THR A 370 -1.64 3.02 -18.64
N CYS A 371 -0.40 2.84 -19.14
CA CYS A 371 0.82 3.04 -18.35
C CYS A 371 1.13 4.51 -18.07
N ARG A 372 0.85 5.44 -19.01
CA ARG A 372 1.25 6.86 -18.91
C ARG A 372 0.18 7.77 -18.32
N THR A 373 -1.08 7.38 -18.38
CA THR A 373 -2.16 8.19 -17.82
C THR A 373 -2.16 8.06 -16.31
N ASP A 374 -2.18 9.19 -15.59
CA ASP A 374 -2.36 9.24 -14.14
C ASP A 374 -3.64 8.45 -13.77
N PRO A 375 -3.57 7.41 -12.93
CA PRO A 375 -4.73 6.60 -12.56
C PRO A 375 -5.78 7.37 -11.75
N GLY A 376 -5.47 8.57 -11.30
CA GLY A 376 -6.27 9.40 -10.40
C GLY A 376 -5.65 9.46 -9.00
N PHE A 377 -4.33 9.70 -8.93
CA PHE A 377 -3.66 9.93 -7.66
C PHE A 377 -4.25 11.15 -6.94
N VAL A 378 -4.59 10.95 -5.67
CA VAL A 378 -5.06 12.03 -4.80
C VAL A 378 -3.86 12.81 -4.32
N LYS A 379 -3.70 14.02 -4.81
CA LYS A 379 -2.60 14.93 -4.44
C LYS A 379 -3.17 16.01 -3.51
N ALA A 380 -2.41 16.36 -2.48
CA ALA A 380 -2.71 17.46 -1.59
C ALA A 380 -1.39 18.19 -1.24
N THR A 381 -1.45 19.50 -1.16
CA THR A 381 -0.33 20.32 -0.66
C THR A 381 -0.13 20.08 0.84
N GLU A 382 1.04 20.40 1.37
CA GLU A 382 1.33 20.22 2.81
C GLU A 382 0.36 21.04 3.69
N GLU A 383 -0.03 22.21 3.23
CA GLU A 383 -1.02 23.05 3.93
C GLU A 383 -2.41 22.41 3.91
N GLU A 384 -2.85 21.88 2.78
CA GLU A 384 -4.11 21.15 2.65
C GLU A 384 -4.13 19.89 3.52
N LYS A 385 -3.02 19.16 3.61
CA LYS A 385 -2.88 17.98 4.48
C LYS A 385 -3.12 18.38 5.93
N LYS A 386 -2.42 19.41 6.43
CA LYS A 386 -2.57 19.92 7.80
C LYS A 386 -4.01 20.36 8.07
N MET A 387 -4.58 21.15 7.16
CA MET A 387 -5.95 21.66 7.29
C MET A 387 -6.97 20.51 7.32
N ASN A 388 -6.84 19.52 6.41
CA ASN A 388 -7.72 18.35 6.37
C ASN A 388 -7.68 17.54 7.67
N VAL A 389 -6.49 17.33 8.25
CA VAL A 389 -6.34 16.64 9.54
C VAL A 389 -7.07 17.40 10.63
N LEU A 390 -6.88 18.73 10.73
CA LEU A 390 -7.50 19.56 11.76
C LEU A 390 -9.02 19.55 11.65
N VAL A 391 -9.54 19.79 10.44
CA VAL A 391 -10.99 19.81 10.19
C VAL A 391 -11.63 18.46 10.50
N LEU A 392 -11.03 17.36 10.05
CA LEU A 392 -11.58 16.03 10.29
C LEU A 392 -11.47 15.60 11.76
N ALA A 393 -10.38 15.95 12.44
CA ALA A 393 -10.21 15.67 13.85
C ALA A 393 -11.24 16.43 14.69
N GLU A 394 -11.40 17.72 14.44
CA GLU A 394 -12.37 18.56 15.14
C GLU A 394 -13.83 18.18 14.88
N ALA A 395 -14.10 17.62 13.69
CA ALA A 395 -15.40 17.04 13.36
C ALA A 395 -15.64 15.65 13.98
N GLY A 396 -14.62 15.04 14.62
CA GLY A 396 -14.69 13.66 15.12
C GLY A 396 -14.75 12.60 14.04
N CYS A 397 -14.33 12.96 12.81
CA CYS A 397 -14.41 12.12 11.60
C CYS A 397 -13.02 11.64 11.11
N LEU A 398 -12.01 11.58 11.96
CA LEU A 398 -10.68 11.08 11.59
C LEU A 398 -10.68 9.53 11.60
N ASP A 399 -11.48 8.96 10.69
CA ASP A 399 -11.69 7.53 10.51
C ASP A 399 -10.84 7.04 9.33
N PRO A 400 -10.20 5.85 9.38
CA PRO A 400 -9.44 5.27 8.27
C PRO A 400 -10.23 5.13 6.95
N ARG A 401 -11.55 5.09 7.02
CA ARG A 401 -12.43 5.07 5.83
C ARG A 401 -12.45 6.40 5.09
N ILE A 402 -12.35 7.52 5.80
CA ILE A 402 -12.44 8.89 5.25
C ILE A 402 -11.07 9.55 5.14
N PHE A 403 -10.12 9.11 5.97
CA PHE A 403 -8.78 9.68 6.05
C PHE A 403 -7.71 8.62 5.83
N CYS A 404 -6.66 8.95 5.08
CA CYS A 404 -5.48 8.10 4.90
C CYS A 404 -4.34 8.61 5.78
N THR A 405 -3.94 7.83 6.78
CA THR A 405 -2.81 8.17 7.65
C THR A 405 -1.47 8.19 6.90
N SER A 406 -1.26 7.25 5.97
CA SER A 406 -0.03 7.19 5.18
C SER A 406 0.15 8.37 4.23
N CYS A 407 -0.94 8.88 3.61
CA CYS A 407 -0.88 10.03 2.69
C CYS A 407 -1.22 11.36 3.37
N MET A 408 -1.70 11.34 4.62
CA MET A 408 -2.20 12.50 5.37
C MET A 408 -3.29 13.29 4.62
N THR A 409 -4.14 12.58 3.86
CA THR A 409 -5.16 13.19 3.01
C THR A 409 -6.56 12.66 3.30
N LYS A 410 -7.56 13.54 3.13
CA LYS A 410 -8.95 13.12 3.07
C LYS A 410 -9.15 12.24 1.84
N LYS A 411 -9.75 11.06 2.02
CA LYS A 411 -10.05 10.15 0.92
C LYS A 411 -11.30 10.59 0.18
N PRO A 412 -11.23 10.87 -1.13
CA PRO A 412 -12.43 10.95 -1.96
C PRO A 412 -13.21 9.63 -1.93
N MET A 413 -14.48 9.67 -2.33
CA MET A 413 -15.32 8.48 -2.44
C MET A 413 -14.67 7.45 -3.38
N ARG A 414 -14.81 6.16 -3.06
CA ARG A 414 -14.26 5.04 -3.85
C ARG A 414 -12.73 5.04 -3.96
N THR A 415 -12.03 5.68 -3.00
CA THR A 415 -10.56 5.78 -2.99
C THR A 415 -9.95 4.78 -2.04
N ASN A 416 -8.93 4.06 -2.50
CA ASN A 416 -8.10 3.19 -1.68
C ASN A 416 -6.62 3.62 -1.73
N HIS A 417 -5.88 3.31 -0.66
CA HIS A 417 -4.44 3.48 -0.63
C HIS A 417 -3.77 2.26 -1.28
N CYS A 418 -2.90 2.47 -2.25
CA CYS A 418 -2.10 1.43 -2.86
C CYS A 418 -0.72 1.38 -2.21
N PHE A 419 -0.40 0.28 -1.54
CA PHE A 419 0.91 0.10 -0.88
C PHE A 419 2.08 0.00 -1.89
N SER A 420 1.85 -0.55 -3.08
CA SER A 420 2.91 -0.64 -4.12
C SER A 420 3.24 0.71 -4.77
N CYS A 421 2.26 1.62 -4.89
CA CYS A 421 2.47 2.96 -5.44
C CYS A 421 2.66 4.01 -4.34
N ASP A 422 2.46 3.62 -3.09
CA ASP A 422 2.48 4.46 -1.91
C ASP A 422 1.64 5.74 -2.02
N ALA A 423 0.45 5.61 -2.61
CA ALA A 423 -0.45 6.73 -2.87
C ALA A 423 -1.91 6.31 -2.83
N CYS A 424 -2.79 7.26 -2.50
CA CYS A 424 -4.23 7.09 -2.64
C CYS A 424 -4.65 7.25 -4.09
N VAL A 425 -5.46 6.31 -4.59
CA VAL A 425 -5.96 6.30 -5.97
C VAL A 425 -7.49 6.34 -5.98
N ALA A 426 -8.03 7.34 -6.64
CA ALA A 426 -9.47 7.51 -6.78
C ALA A 426 -10.08 6.41 -7.67
N LYS A 427 -11.20 5.83 -7.20
CA LYS A 427 -11.89 4.70 -7.86
C LYS A 427 -10.89 3.61 -8.26
N GLN A 428 -10.04 3.22 -7.32
CA GLN A 428 -9.01 2.20 -7.55
C GLN A 428 -9.66 0.86 -7.90
N ASP A 429 -9.18 0.24 -8.99
CA ASP A 429 -9.56 -1.13 -9.32
C ASP A 429 -8.55 -2.12 -8.73
N HIS A 430 -7.30 -2.05 -9.13
CA HIS A 430 -6.18 -2.85 -8.61
C HIS A 430 -4.82 -2.23 -8.99
N HIS A 431 -3.74 -2.76 -8.43
CA HIS A 431 -2.39 -2.53 -8.93
C HIS A 431 -2.05 -3.63 -9.93
N SER A 432 -1.76 -3.27 -11.17
CA SER A 432 -1.51 -4.21 -12.25
C SER A 432 -0.01 -4.47 -12.43
N VAL A 433 0.41 -5.73 -12.31
CA VAL A 433 1.78 -6.16 -12.60
C VAL A 433 2.14 -6.06 -14.08
N TRP A 434 1.13 -6.16 -14.97
CA TRP A 434 1.33 -6.09 -16.43
C TRP A 434 1.61 -4.68 -16.95
N THR A 435 1.20 -3.66 -16.20
CA THR A 435 1.41 -2.25 -16.53
C THR A 435 2.35 -1.57 -15.53
N ASN A 436 2.79 -2.31 -14.51
CA ASN A 436 3.58 -1.83 -13.38
C ASN A 436 3.02 -0.52 -12.79
N GLY A 437 1.71 -0.51 -12.54
CA GLY A 437 1.03 0.67 -12.05
C GLY A 437 -0.42 0.43 -11.65
N CYS A 438 -1.00 1.41 -10.96
CA CYS A 438 -2.40 1.36 -10.56
C CYS A 438 -3.35 1.55 -11.72
N ILE A 439 -4.47 0.83 -11.67
CA ILE A 439 -5.65 1.04 -12.48
C ILE A 439 -6.70 1.74 -11.63
N GLY A 440 -7.15 2.92 -12.07
CA GLY A 440 -8.08 3.77 -11.32
C GLY A 440 -8.96 4.63 -12.22
N ALA A 441 -9.53 5.70 -11.66
CA ALA A 441 -10.58 6.50 -12.29
C ALA A 441 -10.27 6.94 -13.73
N ARG A 442 -9.02 7.31 -14.04
CA ARG A 442 -8.65 7.97 -15.29
C ARG A 442 -8.07 7.05 -16.35
N ASN A 443 -7.56 5.86 -15.99
CA ASN A 443 -6.95 4.92 -16.94
C ASN A 443 -7.65 3.56 -17.06
N HIS A 444 -8.69 3.28 -16.25
CA HIS A 444 -9.38 1.99 -16.24
C HIS A 444 -9.99 1.62 -17.59
N HIS A 445 -10.59 2.57 -18.32
CA HIS A 445 -11.18 2.30 -19.64
C HIS A 445 -10.11 1.94 -20.68
N TYR A 446 -8.90 2.55 -20.62
CA TYR A 446 -7.79 2.17 -21.49
C TYR A 446 -7.30 0.75 -21.17
N PHE A 447 -7.28 0.37 -19.90
CA PHE A 447 -6.93 -0.99 -19.48
C PHE A 447 -7.90 -2.04 -20.04
N VAL A 448 -9.21 -1.79 -19.99
CA VAL A 448 -10.22 -2.70 -20.56
C VAL A 448 -10.07 -2.81 -22.09
N LEU A 449 -9.84 -1.69 -22.79
CA LEU A 449 -9.60 -1.68 -24.24
C LEU A 449 -8.28 -2.37 -24.61
N PHE A 450 -7.25 -2.25 -23.77
CA PHE A 450 -6.00 -3.00 -23.91
C PHE A 450 -6.24 -4.51 -23.82
N LEU A 451 -6.97 -4.98 -22.79
CA LEU A 451 -7.31 -6.41 -22.65
C LEU A 451 -8.11 -6.93 -23.85
N PHE A 452 -9.08 -6.15 -24.32
CA PHE A 452 -9.86 -6.50 -25.51
C PHE A 452 -8.99 -6.62 -26.76
N SER A 453 -8.11 -5.64 -27.02
CA SER A 453 -7.20 -5.66 -28.16
C SER A 453 -6.20 -6.81 -28.08
N LEU A 454 -5.73 -7.19 -26.86
CA LEU A 454 -4.84 -8.33 -26.66
C LEU A 454 -5.55 -9.67 -26.95
N MET A 455 -6.78 -9.82 -26.48
CA MET A 455 -7.62 -10.99 -26.80
C MET A 455 -7.87 -11.11 -28.31
N MET A 456 -8.20 -10.01 -28.98
CA MET A 456 -8.38 -9.98 -30.44
C MET A 456 -7.10 -10.31 -31.19
N MET A 457 -5.93 -9.87 -30.70
CA MET A 457 -4.64 -10.23 -31.28
C MET A 457 -4.40 -11.75 -31.22
N GLY A 458 -4.73 -12.38 -30.10
CA GLY A 458 -4.69 -13.84 -29.98
C GLY A 458 -5.62 -14.54 -30.98
N ALA A 459 -6.86 -14.05 -31.13
CA ALA A 459 -7.81 -14.60 -32.10
C ALA A 459 -7.31 -14.50 -33.55
N TRP A 460 -6.70 -13.37 -33.92
CA TRP A 460 -6.06 -13.21 -35.24
C TRP A 460 -4.89 -14.20 -35.44
N MET A 461 -4.05 -14.40 -34.40
CA MET A 461 -2.97 -15.37 -34.45
C MET A 461 -3.49 -16.81 -34.61
N PHE A 462 -4.55 -17.19 -33.88
CA PHE A 462 -5.19 -18.51 -34.06
C PHE A 462 -5.67 -18.71 -35.49
N TYR A 463 -6.40 -17.75 -36.03
CA TYR A 463 -6.88 -17.83 -37.40
C TYR A 463 -5.70 -17.97 -38.39
N GLY A 464 -4.65 -17.14 -38.24
CA GLY A 464 -3.48 -17.20 -39.09
C GLY A 464 -2.74 -18.54 -39.05
N CYS A 465 -2.53 -19.10 -37.84
CA CYS A 465 -1.91 -20.40 -37.65
C CYS A 465 -2.76 -21.53 -38.29
N LEU A 466 -4.07 -21.51 -38.11
CA LEU A 466 -4.97 -22.51 -38.69
C LEU A 466 -4.95 -22.46 -40.23
N VAL A 467 -4.98 -21.29 -40.84
CA VAL A 467 -4.84 -21.12 -42.30
C VAL A 467 -3.51 -21.64 -42.78
N TYR A 468 -2.40 -21.32 -42.13
CA TYR A 468 -1.06 -21.81 -42.49
C TYR A 468 -0.99 -23.34 -42.41
N TRP A 469 -1.45 -23.94 -41.31
CA TRP A 469 -1.40 -25.38 -41.13
C TRP A 469 -2.31 -26.14 -42.12
N SER A 470 -3.47 -25.60 -42.46
CA SER A 470 -4.34 -26.22 -43.48
C SER A 470 -3.74 -26.22 -44.88
N THR A 471 -2.80 -25.33 -45.18
CA THR A 471 -2.15 -25.20 -46.48
C THR A 471 -0.80 -25.88 -46.61
N HIS A 472 -0.05 -26.02 -45.48
CA HIS A 472 1.34 -26.46 -45.47
C HIS A 472 1.58 -27.79 -44.75
N CYS A 473 0.69 -28.19 -43.85
CA CYS A 473 0.87 -29.39 -43.05
C CYS A 473 -0.19 -30.44 -43.44
N VAL A 474 0.27 -31.67 -43.68
CA VAL A 474 -0.63 -32.81 -43.93
C VAL A 474 -1.14 -33.32 -42.58
N LEU A 475 -2.42 -33.12 -42.31
CA LEU A 475 -3.07 -33.50 -41.03
C LEU A 475 -4.06 -34.63 -41.29
N HIS A 476 -3.76 -35.85 -40.80
CA HIS A 476 -4.64 -37.03 -40.89
C HIS A 476 -5.29 -37.31 -39.52
N TYR A 477 -6.33 -36.53 -39.18
CA TYR A 477 -7.02 -36.65 -37.88
C TYR A 477 -7.76 -38.01 -37.73
N GLU A 478 -8.39 -38.48 -38.80
CA GLU A 478 -9.19 -39.70 -38.78
C GLU A 478 -8.38 -40.96 -38.52
N GLU A 479 -7.09 -40.99 -38.96
CA GLU A 479 -6.22 -42.16 -38.81
C GLU A 479 -5.38 -42.12 -37.52
N GLN A 480 -4.97 -40.97 -37.05
CA GLN A 480 -3.93 -40.84 -36.01
C GLN A 480 -4.43 -40.18 -34.71
N GLY A 481 -5.63 -39.68 -34.70
CA GLY A 481 -6.24 -38.98 -33.57
C GLY A 481 -5.48 -37.69 -33.17
N VAL A 482 -5.75 -37.19 -31.97
CA VAL A 482 -5.18 -35.92 -31.47
C VAL A 482 -3.64 -35.93 -31.39
N TRP A 483 -3.05 -37.04 -30.94
CA TRP A 483 -1.60 -37.13 -30.79
C TRP A 483 -0.87 -37.15 -32.14
N GLY A 484 -1.47 -37.74 -33.17
CA GLY A 484 -0.93 -37.69 -34.52
C GLY A 484 -0.93 -36.28 -35.09
N VAL A 485 -2.01 -35.52 -34.87
CA VAL A 485 -2.09 -34.12 -35.27
C VAL A 485 -1.01 -33.29 -34.56
N VAL A 486 -0.87 -33.42 -33.23
CA VAL A 486 0.16 -32.70 -32.47
C VAL A 486 1.57 -33.05 -32.97
N SER A 487 1.87 -34.33 -33.22
CA SER A 487 3.15 -34.78 -33.76
C SER A 487 3.41 -34.17 -35.15
N ALA A 488 2.40 -34.17 -36.03
CA ALA A 488 2.51 -33.57 -37.37
C ALA A 488 2.76 -32.05 -37.28
N LEU A 489 2.10 -31.33 -36.39
CA LEU A 489 2.34 -29.91 -36.18
C LEU A 489 3.75 -29.60 -35.64
N VAL A 490 4.23 -30.40 -34.68
CA VAL A 490 5.59 -30.28 -34.13
C VAL A 490 6.63 -30.54 -35.19
N SER A 491 6.38 -31.45 -36.13
CA SER A 491 7.33 -31.78 -37.23
C SER A 491 7.25 -30.76 -38.39
N CYS A 492 6.03 -30.24 -38.68
CA CYS A 492 5.79 -29.35 -39.80
C CYS A 492 6.23 -27.89 -39.52
N SER A 493 5.85 -27.34 -38.33
CA SER A 493 6.08 -25.93 -38.01
C SER A 493 6.22 -25.70 -36.50
N PRO A 494 7.32 -26.14 -35.90
CA PRO A 494 7.49 -26.06 -34.43
C PRO A 494 7.53 -24.61 -33.91
N TRP A 495 8.12 -23.69 -34.66
CA TRP A 495 8.09 -22.25 -34.35
C TRP A 495 6.66 -21.73 -34.26
N LEU A 496 5.83 -21.99 -35.27
CA LEU A 496 4.46 -21.50 -35.32
C LEU A 496 3.61 -22.10 -34.18
N LEU A 497 3.86 -23.37 -33.85
CA LEU A 497 3.21 -24.01 -32.70
C LEU A 497 3.58 -23.32 -31.37
N SER A 498 4.86 -22.94 -31.19
CA SER A 498 5.28 -22.22 -29.96
C SER A 498 4.61 -20.85 -29.84
N ILE A 499 4.48 -20.13 -30.94
CA ILE A 499 3.77 -18.82 -30.97
C ILE A 499 2.26 -19.00 -30.77
N PHE A 500 1.66 -20.07 -31.31
CA PHE A 500 0.26 -20.40 -31.06
C PHE A 500 -0.01 -20.66 -29.57
N LEU A 501 0.84 -21.44 -28.91
CA LEU A 501 0.72 -21.69 -27.46
C LEU A 501 0.91 -20.42 -26.63
N LEU A 502 1.84 -19.55 -27.02
CA LEU A 502 2.04 -18.26 -26.40
C LEU A 502 0.81 -17.35 -26.56
N ALA A 503 0.24 -17.30 -27.77
CA ALA A 503 -1.00 -16.57 -28.05
C ALA A 503 -2.18 -17.15 -27.25
N PHE A 504 -2.27 -18.49 -27.15
CA PHE A 504 -3.30 -19.16 -26.34
C PHE A 504 -3.21 -18.74 -24.87
N TYR A 505 -2.02 -18.79 -24.27
CA TYR A 505 -1.79 -18.34 -22.90
C TYR A 505 -2.30 -16.91 -22.69
N HIS A 506 -1.89 -15.97 -23.55
CA HIS A 506 -2.28 -14.58 -23.44
C HIS A 506 -3.78 -14.36 -23.63
N THR A 507 -4.41 -15.09 -24.56
CA THR A 507 -5.86 -15.00 -24.80
C THR A 507 -6.68 -15.52 -23.63
N CYS A 508 -6.26 -16.62 -23.01
CA CYS A 508 -6.96 -17.21 -21.87
C CYS A 508 -6.98 -16.27 -20.67
N TRP A 509 -5.83 -15.77 -20.23
CA TRP A 509 -5.81 -14.90 -19.06
C TRP A 509 -6.42 -13.52 -19.34
N SER A 510 -6.12 -12.91 -20.50
CA SER A 510 -6.69 -11.59 -20.84
C SER A 510 -8.19 -11.66 -21.06
N GLY A 511 -8.69 -12.71 -21.70
CA GLY A 511 -10.13 -12.96 -21.85
C GLY A 511 -10.84 -13.18 -20.52
N SER A 512 -10.24 -13.96 -19.62
CA SER A 512 -10.79 -14.20 -18.28
C SER A 512 -10.89 -12.89 -17.47
N ILE A 513 -9.83 -12.08 -17.46
CA ILE A 513 -9.85 -10.79 -16.77
C ILE A 513 -10.84 -9.85 -17.44
N LEU A 514 -10.89 -9.80 -18.78
CA LEU A 514 -11.82 -8.95 -19.53
C LEU A 514 -13.27 -9.28 -19.19
N LEU A 515 -13.64 -10.55 -19.15
CA LEU A 515 -15.00 -11.00 -18.79
C LEU A 515 -15.34 -10.59 -17.35
N LEU A 516 -14.41 -10.78 -16.41
CA LEU A 516 -14.61 -10.34 -15.02
C LEU A 516 -14.77 -8.82 -14.91
N GLN A 517 -13.95 -8.05 -15.61
CA GLN A 517 -14.04 -6.60 -15.64
C GLN A 517 -15.36 -6.12 -16.24
N LEU A 518 -15.77 -6.66 -17.38
CA LEU A 518 -17.04 -6.32 -18.00
C LEU A 518 -18.24 -6.68 -17.13
N TYR A 519 -18.19 -7.84 -16.46
CA TYR A 519 -19.23 -8.21 -15.51
C TYR A 519 -19.32 -7.23 -14.34
N GLN A 520 -18.18 -6.85 -13.74
CA GLN A 520 -18.15 -5.90 -12.62
C GLN A 520 -18.65 -4.52 -13.04
N ILE A 521 -18.22 -4.04 -14.20
CA ILE A 521 -18.59 -2.72 -14.72
C ILE A 521 -20.07 -2.69 -15.11
N ALA A 522 -20.51 -3.65 -15.93
CA ALA A 522 -21.85 -3.62 -16.51
C ALA A 522 -22.94 -4.00 -15.50
N PHE A 523 -22.76 -5.08 -14.73
CA PHE A 523 -23.81 -5.64 -13.89
C PHE A 523 -23.73 -5.20 -12.44
N LEU A 524 -22.54 -4.86 -11.93
CA LEU A 524 -22.36 -4.48 -10.54
C LEU A 524 -22.09 -2.96 -10.36
N GLY A 525 -21.52 -2.28 -11.33
CA GLY A 525 -21.09 -0.88 -11.18
C GLY A 525 -19.94 -0.69 -10.18
N LEU A 526 -19.20 -1.77 -9.87
CA LEU A 526 -18.15 -1.82 -8.86
C LEU A 526 -16.76 -2.00 -9.49
N THR A 527 -15.73 -1.59 -8.75
CA THR A 527 -14.34 -1.94 -9.03
C THR A 527 -13.98 -3.28 -8.37
N THR A 528 -12.85 -3.88 -8.78
CA THR A 528 -12.35 -5.12 -8.19
C THR A 528 -12.08 -4.96 -6.67
N ALA A 529 -11.45 -3.87 -6.27
CA ALA A 529 -11.17 -3.58 -4.87
C ALA A 529 -12.46 -3.45 -4.03
N GLU A 530 -13.46 -2.74 -4.54
CA GLU A 530 -14.76 -2.60 -3.88
C GLU A 530 -15.48 -3.93 -3.74
N ARG A 531 -15.48 -4.75 -4.79
CA ARG A 531 -16.09 -6.08 -4.74
C ARG A 531 -15.43 -6.98 -3.68
N ILE A 532 -14.09 -6.96 -3.61
CA ILE A 532 -13.34 -7.75 -2.61
C ILE A 532 -13.69 -7.26 -1.20
N ASN A 533 -13.66 -5.94 -0.97
CA ASN A 533 -13.97 -5.36 0.34
C ASN A 533 -15.40 -5.69 0.80
N LEU A 534 -16.39 -5.57 -0.10
CA LEU A 534 -17.76 -5.94 0.19
C LEU A 534 -17.90 -7.43 0.55
N THR A 535 -17.28 -8.30 -0.24
CA THR A 535 -17.33 -9.75 -0.01
C THR A 535 -16.70 -10.11 1.34
N LEU A 536 -15.57 -9.48 1.70
CA LEU A 536 -14.91 -9.70 2.98
C LEU A 536 -15.77 -9.19 4.14
N HIS A 537 -16.40 -8.02 3.99
CA HIS A 537 -17.29 -7.44 4.99
C HIS A 537 -18.53 -8.32 5.21
N GLN A 538 -19.17 -8.79 4.15
CA GLN A 538 -20.31 -9.72 4.21
C GLN A 538 -19.95 -11.03 4.90
N ARG A 539 -18.77 -11.59 4.61
CA ARG A 539 -18.28 -12.80 5.31
C ARG A 539 -18.11 -12.58 6.81
N LYS A 540 -17.55 -11.42 7.21
CA LYS A 540 -17.37 -11.06 8.63
C LYS A 540 -18.72 -10.93 9.36
N LEU A 541 -19.71 -10.31 8.74
CA LEU A 541 -21.03 -10.08 9.32
C LEU A 541 -22.00 -11.28 9.16
N ARG A 542 -21.62 -12.33 8.44
CA ARG A 542 -22.51 -13.47 8.05
C ARG A 542 -23.83 -13.02 7.40
N GLN A 543 -23.81 -11.88 6.72
CA GLN A 543 -24.98 -11.32 6.04
C GLN A 543 -24.93 -11.64 4.55
N SER A 544 -26.08 -12.04 3.99
CA SER A 544 -26.25 -12.29 2.57
C SER A 544 -26.92 -11.07 1.92
N ALA A 545 -26.14 -10.03 1.62
CA ALA A 545 -26.64 -8.90 0.85
C ALA A 545 -26.30 -9.06 -0.64
N SER A 546 -27.21 -8.63 -1.52
CA SER A 546 -26.96 -8.68 -2.96
C SER A 546 -25.93 -7.61 -3.39
N LEU A 547 -24.82 -8.02 -4.01
CA LEU A 547 -23.83 -7.12 -4.59
C LEU A 547 -24.39 -6.19 -5.69
N ARG A 548 -25.55 -6.52 -6.25
CA ARG A 548 -26.24 -5.70 -7.26
C ARG A 548 -26.97 -4.50 -6.65
N GLN A 549 -27.34 -4.59 -5.37
CA GLN A 549 -27.99 -3.50 -4.64
C GLN A 549 -26.96 -2.58 -4.02
N ASN A 550 -26.34 -1.75 -4.84
CA ASN A 550 -25.40 -0.73 -4.40
C ASN A 550 -25.69 0.61 -5.10
N PRO A 551 -25.35 1.75 -4.51
CA PRO A 551 -25.70 3.09 -5.01
C PRO A 551 -25.03 3.44 -6.34
N TYR A 552 -23.97 2.73 -6.72
CA TYR A 552 -23.21 2.98 -7.95
C TYR A 552 -23.74 2.20 -9.15
N ASN A 553 -24.68 1.30 -8.96
CA ASN A 553 -25.26 0.49 -10.04
C ASN A 553 -26.43 1.23 -10.71
N LEU A 554 -26.15 1.88 -11.83
CA LEU A 554 -27.13 2.63 -12.61
C LEU A 554 -27.87 1.76 -13.64
N GLY A 555 -27.60 0.46 -13.66
CA GLY A 555 -28.06 -0.49 -14.69
C GLY A 555 -27.06 -0.63 -15.84
N VAL A 556 -27.13 -1.80 -16.54
CA VAL A 556 -26.10 -2.26 -17.49
C VAL A 556 -25.71 -1.21 -18.52
N VAL A 557 -26.69 -0.64 -19.21
CA VAL A 557 -26.43 0.32 -20.30
C VAL A 557 -25.79 1.62 -19.76
N ARG A 558 -26.35 2.17 -18.68
CA ARG A 558 -25.82 3.42 -18.09
C ARG A 558 -24.44 3.23 -17.48
N ASN A 559 -24.18 2.06 -16.87
CA ASN A 559 -22.86 1.71 -16.34
C ASN A 559 -21.81 1.70 -17.46
N LEU A 560 -22.09 1.04 -18.59
CA LEU A 560 -21.19 0.99 -19.76
C LEU A 560 -21.00 2.35 -20.41
N VAL A 561 -22.08 3.10 -20.62
CA VAL A 561 -22.03 4.45 -21.20
C VAL A 561 -21.17 5.38 -20.32
N SER A 562 -21.37 5.35 -19.01
CA SER A 562 -20.60 6.17 -18.07
C SER A 562 -19.15 5.73 -17.96
N PHE A 563 -18.88 4.42 -18.04
CA PHE A 563 -17.53 3.88 -17.96
C PHE A 563 -16.68 4.25 -19.17
N PHE A 564 -17.20 4.02 -20.39
CA PHE A 564 -16.51 4.33 -21.63
C PHE A 564 -16.71 5.77 -22.11
N GLN A 565 -17.49 6.57 -21.37
CA GLN A 565 -17.84 7.95 -21.70
C GLN A 565 -18.39 8.09 -23.13
N LEU A 566 -19.26 7.16 -23.53
CA LEU A 566 -19.80 7.11 -24.88
C LEU A 566 -20.72 8.30 -25.15
N ARG A 567 -20.37 9.10 -26.16
CA ARG A 567 -21.15 10.22 -26.68
C ARG A 567 -21.62 9.88 -28.08
N CYS A 568 -22.75 9.17 -28.22
CA CYS A 568 -23.32 8.84 -29.51
C CYS A 568 -24.36 9.91 -29.91
N CYS A 569 -24.03 10.81 -30.79
CA CYS A 569 -24.95 11.74 -31.49
C CYS A 569 -26.03 12.39 -30.58
N GLY A 570 -25.71 12.70 -29.33
CA GLY A 570 -26.65 13.27 -28.37
C GLY A 570 -27.58 12.27 -27.63
N LEU A 571 -27.57 10.99 -28.03
CA LEU A 571 -28.41 9.96 -27.43
C LEU A 571 -28.00 9.61 -25.98
N PHE A 572 -26.70 9.72 -25.66
CA PHE A 572 -26.14 9.44 -24.34
C PHE A 572 -25.38 10.64 -23.79
N LYS A 573 -25.70 11.02 -22.57
CA LYS A 573 -24.97 12.04 -21.80
C LYS A 573 -24.30 11.34 -20.61
N PRO A 574 -23.03 10.88 -20.77
CA PRO A 574 -22.32 10.29 -19.64
C PRO A 574 -22.09 11.34 -18.56
N ALA A 575 -22.31 10.98 -17.30
CA ALA A 575 -21.92 11.83 -16.18
C ALA A 575 -20.39 11.82 -16.10
N ILE A 576 -19.77 12.98 -16.37
CA ILE A 576 -18.34 13.17 -16.18
C ILE A 576 -18.13 13.49 -14.70
N ILE A 577 -17.76 12.47 -13.92
CA ILE A 577 -17.49 12.62 -12.48
C ILE A 577 -15.97 12.60 -12.29
N ASP A 578 -15.41 13.66 -11.75
CA ASP A 578 -14.03 13.65 -11.26
C ASP A 578 -13.98 13.01 -9.86
N TRP A 579 -13.70 11.72 -9.82
CA TRP A 579 -13.63 10.95 -8.59
C TRP A 579 -12.52 11.42 -7.64
N THR A 580 -11.57 12.22 -8.09
CA THR A 580 -10.54 12.81 -7.23
C THR A 580 -11.07 13.95 -6.37
N GLN A 581 -12.22 14.53 -6.74
CA GLN A 581 -12.87 15.66 -6.09
C GLN A 581 -14.18 15.30 -5.37
N GLN A 582 -14.64 14.05 -5.50
CA GLN A 582 -15.89 13.60 -4.87
C GLN A 582 -15.66 13.17 -3.43
N PHE A 583 -16.00 14.01 -2.49
CA PHE A 583 -15.95 13.69 -1.06
C PHE A 583 -17.33 13.32 -0.52
N PRO A 584 -17.41 12.46 0.52
CA PRO A 584 -18.69 12.21 1.19
C PRO A 584 -19.23 13.54 1.73
N PRO A 585 -20.54 13.78 1.61
CA PRO A 585 -21.16 14.98 2.17
C PRO A 585 -20.93 15.05 3.68
N GLY A 586 -20.89 16.27 4.22
CA GLY A 586 -20.59 16.52 5.63
C GLY A 586 -21.64 15.96 6.59
N ARG A 587 -21.44 16.23 7.86
CA ARG A 587 -22.00 15.70 9.11
C ARG A 587 -23.50 15.36 9.20
N ASP A 588 -24.35 15.79 8.28
CA ASP A 588 -25.81 15.55 8.34
C ASP A 588 -26.22 14.12 7.97
N GLN A 589 -25.24 13.23 7.73
CA GLN A 589 -25.44 11.84 7.31
C GLN A 589 -25.17 10.79 8.39
N HIS A 590 -25.44 11.07 9.66
CA HIS A 590 -25.65 10.00 10.65
C HIS A 590 -26.93 9.17 10.38
N MET A 591 -27.66 9.48 9.29
CA MET A 591 -28.89 8.77 8.88
C MET A 591 -28.67 7.70 7.82
N PHE A 592 -27.47 7.56 7.24
CA PHE A 592 -27.19 6.40 6.38
C PHE A 592 -26.56 5.32 7.25
N GLY A 593 -27.37 4.28 7.48
CA GLY A 593 -26.95 3.12 8.23
C GLY A 593 -25.65 2.49 7.69
N HIS A 594 -25.01 1.68 8.49
CA HIS A 594 -23.70 1.04 8.27
C HIS A 594 -23.48 0.31 6.92
N THR A 595 -24.41 0.41 5.99
CA THR A 595 -24.42 -0.27 4.68
C THR A 595 -24.04 0.61 3.50
N ASP A 596 -23.97 1.94 3.63
CA ASP A 596 -23.91 2.83 2.46
C ASP A 596 -22.53 3.43 2.13
N MET A 597 -21.46 3.04 2.85
CA MET A 597 -20.09 3.45 2.53
C MET A 597 -19.25 2.24 2.09
N VAL A 598 -19.39 1.89 0.84
CA VAL A 598 -18.48 0.99 0.13
C VAL A 598 -17.55 1.78 -0.75
#